data_cd7886e47a8227cdd898bbe8e98d9af2
#
_entry.id   cd7886e47a8227cdd898bbe8e98d9af2
#
_cell.length_a   1.000
_cell.length_b   1.000
_cell.length_c   1.000
_cell.angle_alpha   90.00
_cell.angle_beta   90.00
_cell.angle_gamma   90.00
#
_symmetry.space_group_name_H-M   'P 1'
#
loop_
_entity.id
_entity.type
_entity.pdbx_description
1 polymer ?
#
loop_
_entity_poly.entity_id
_entity_poly.type
_entity_poly.pdbx_seq_one_letter_code
_entity_poly.pdbx_strand_id
1 'polypeptide(L)'
;MKTAPACPTAPMEGPLASPLEGRMRGGDVMFLPFAVKSGPNLPTHPPGTLERMSARSKYFCIALVLVAFCASTLTAQVGVRDPNRIRTIVLDAGHGGKDPGNPGPGRYKITEKHISLNVAKLVGKYVNEAFPEVNVVYTREDDRFIELMERTNIANKAKADVFISIHCNANDNKDPHGCETYVMGLHKTDANMRVAQKENEAILLEEGHELKYDGYDPKDPESMIALSLRQNIHLDHSLLLASLIQKQFKERVGRPDRGVKQAGFLVISYTTMPSVLIELGFLTNPTEEDYLQTAEGQEYMASAIYRAFKEYKVIVEKVDGPVAPPGVVEPPEQQPSPVVTTAGVRFKVQIVTSSKRLETTPKNFNGLEGVQEQKGAGLFKYMVGDAASLEEAREVQKRCKDKGYGGAFIVAFKGEDRIDLQEAVKLARGR
;
A
#
# COMPACT_ATOMS: atom_id res chain seq x y z
N MET A 1 -9.21 59.92 30.73
CA MET A 1 -10.63 60.28 30.88
C MET A 1 -11.32 60.16 29.55
N LYS A 2 -12.11 59.13 29.38
CA LYS A 2 -13.40 59.04 28.71
C LYS A 2 -13.78 57.57 28.66
N THR A 3 -14.82 57.34 29.28
CA THR A 3 -15.62 56.23 29.72
C THR A 3 -16.16 55.38 28.59
N ALA A 4 -16.17 54.07 28.83
CA ALA A 4 -16.94 53.06 28.11
C ALA A 4 -18.46 53.23 28.35
N PRO A 5 -19.34 52.75 27.50
CA PRO A 5 -20.64 52.32 27.95
C PRO A 5 -20.86 50.82 27.88
N ALA A 6 -21.70 50.41 28.82
CA ALA A 6 -22.04 49.09 29.25
C ALA A 6 -22.95 48.31 28.31
N CYS A 7 -22.90 47.02 28.47
CA CYS A 7 -23.82 45.96 28.09
C CYS A 7 -25.26 46.14 28.58
N PRO A 8 -26.30 45.67 27.92
CA PRO A 8 -27.50 45.23 28.61
C PRO A 8 -27.68 43.70 28.54
N THR A 9 -28.02 43.24 29.72
CA THR A 9 -28.41 41.90 30.14
C THR A 9 -29.77 41.45 29.60
N ALA A 10 -29.90 40.15 29.55
CA ALA A 10 -31.01 39.21 29.29
C ALA A 10 -32.44 39.56 29.72
N PRO A 11 -33.44 38.75 29.35
CA PRO A 11 -33.92 37.81 30.36
C PRO A 11 -34.12 36.36 29.90
N MET A 12 -34.02 35.51 30.89
CA MET A 12 -34.47 34.12 30.94
C MET A 12 -35.99 34.00 31.02
N GLU A 13 -36.55 33.01 30.37
CA GLU A 13 -37.71 32.28 30.86
C GLU A 13 -37.76 30.86 30.29
N GLY A 14 -37.72 29.84 31.14
CA GLY A 14 -38.21 28.48 30.91
C GLY A 14 -39.66 28.39 31.36
N PRO A 15 -40.27 27.25 31.63
CA PRO A 15 -39.89 25.84 31.47
C PRO A 15 -41.01 24.92 30.95
N LEU A 16 -40.83 23.59 31.10
CA LEU A 16 -41.81 22.48 31.10
C LEU A 16 -42.19 21.87 29.71
N ALA A 17 -42.03 20.59 29.46
CA ALA A 17 -42.54 19.42 30.12
C ALA A 17 -41.93 18.12 29.57
N SER A 18 -41.59 17.20 30.40
CA SER A 18 -41.60 15.75 30.19
C SER A 18 -42.90 15.21 30.83
N PRO A 19 -43.25 13.92 30.78
CA PRO A 19 -42.83 12.78 29.98
C PRO A 19 -43.99 12.01 29.39
N LEU A 20 -43.78 11.10 28.46
CA LEU A 20 -44.69 9.99 28.27
C LEU A 20 -43.90 8.67 28.14
N GLU A 21 -43.90 7.95 29.24
CA GLU A 21 -43.66 6.53 29.26
C GLU A 21 -44.71 5.80 28.41
N GLY A 22 -44.26 5.11 27.38
CA GLY A 22 -45.03 4.18 26.57
C GLY A 22 -44.46 2.78 26.70
N ARG A 23 -44.82 2.12 27.77
CA ARG A 23 -44.60 0.68 28.03
C ARG A 23 -45.44 -0.10 27.04
N MET A 24 -44.86 -0.73 26.03
CA MET A 24 -45.55 -1.75 25.23
C MET A 24 -45.12 -3.13 25.71
N ARG A 25 -46.11 -3.78 26.27
CA ARG A 25 -46.14 -5.17 26.70
C ARG A 25 -46.08 -6.10 25.48
N GLY A 26 -45.52 -7.29 25.71
CA GLY A 26 -45.40 -8.39 24.78
C GLY A 26 -46.72 -8.72 24.06
N GLY A 27 -46.61 -8.92 22.77
CA GLY A 27 -47.66 -9.47 21.92
C GLY A 27 -47.36 -10.95 21.69
N ASP A 28 -48.23 -11.77 22.26
CA ASP A 28 -48.28 -13.21 22.07
C ASP A 28 -48.46 -13.54 20.58
N VAL A 29 -47.63 -14.42 20.08
CA VAL A 29 -47.79 -14.99 18.74
C VAL A 29 -48.85 -16.09 18.87
N MET A 30 -50.03 -15.76 18.43
CA MET A 30 -51.20 -16.64 18.38
C MET A 30 -51.02 -17.63 17.23
N PHE A 31 -50.72 -18.89 17.56
CA PHE A 31 -50.79 -20.00 16.62
C PHE A 31 -52.27 -20.33 16.40
N LEU A 32 -52.78 -20.04 15.20
CA LEU A 32 -54.07 -20.56 14.73
C LEU A 32 -53.87 -21.96 14.14
N PRO A 33 -54.64 -22.96 14.57
CA PRO A 33 -54.61 -24.27 13.95
C PRO A 33 -55.37 -24.22 12.62
N PHE A 34 -54.69 -24.54 11.53
CA PHE A 34 -55.34 -24.79 10.25
C PHE A 34 -56.16 -26.08 10.34
N ALA A 35 -57.46 -25.96 10.33
CA ALA A 35 -58.39 -27.07 10.19
C ALA A 35 -58.30 -27.59 8.74
N VAL A 36 -57.83 -28.83 8.60
CA VAL A 36 -57.87 -29.60 7.35
C VAL A 36 -59.30 -29.98 7.07
N LYS A 37 -59.95 -29.30 6.13
CA LYS A 37 -61.22 -29.77 5.56
C LYS A 37 -60.93 -30.99 4.67
N SER A 38 -61.48 -32.14 5.05
CA SER A 38 -61.58 -33.32 4.22
C SER A 38 -62.36 -33.01 2.93
N GLY A 39 -61.64 -32.96 1.77
CA GLY A 39 -62.25 -32.89 0.45
C GLY A 39 -62.59 -34.30 -0.08
N PRO A 40 -63.44 -34.39 -1.11
CA PRO A 40 -64.07 -35.62 -1.49
C PRO A 40 -63.13 -36.64 -2.16
N ASN A 41 -63.50 -37.90 -1.97
CA ASN A 41 -62.83 -39.10 -2.50
C ASN A 41 -62.39 -38.98 -3.97
N LEU A 42 -61.07 -39.12 -4.20
CA LEU A 42 -60.55 -39.44 -5.50
C LEU A 42 -60.73 -40.92 -5.82
N PRO A 43 -61.10 -41.26 -7.03
CA PRO A 43 -61.27 -42.68 -7.44
C PRO A 43 -59.89 -43.36 -7.43
N THR A 44 -59.86 -44.56 -6.84
CA THR A 44 -58.71 -45.45 -6.87
C THR A 44 -58.54 -45.99 -8.25
N HIS A 45 -57.51 -45.56 -8.98
CA HIS A 45 -57.07 -46.20 -10.20
C HIS A 45 -56.29 -47.49 -9.87
N PRO A 46 -56.50 -48.58 -10.62
CA PRO A 46 -55.73 -49.82 -10.45
C PRO A 46 -54.25 -49.58 -10.80
N PRO A 47 -53.31 -50.40 -10.29
CA PRO A 47 -51.91 -50.27 -10.60
C PRO A 47 -51.69 -50.58 -12.07
N GLY A 48 -51.65 -49.52 -12.90
CA GLY A 48 -51.36 -49.62 -14.33
C GLY A 48 -49.86 -49.63 -14.54
N THR A 49 -49.42 -50.77 -15.03
CA THR A 49 -48.32 -51.03 -16.00
C THR A 49 -47.37 -49.85 -16.20
N LEU A 50 -46.16 -50.01 -15.66
CA LEU A 50 -44.98 -49.30 -16.14
C LEU A 50 -44.80 -49.62 -17.64
N GLU A 51 -45.34 -48.77 -18.48
CA GLU A 51 -45.06 -48.79 -19.89
C GLU A 51 -43.54 -48.73 -20.10
N ARG A 52 -43.02 -49.71 -20.82
CA ARG A 52 -41.62 -49.80 -21.22
C ARG A 52 -41.27 -48.58 -22.06
N MET A 53 -40.69 -47.56 -21.43
CA MET A 53 -40.05 -46.47 -22.18
C MET A 53 -39.07 -47.11 -23.18
N SER A 54 -39.21 -46.76 -24.45
CA SER A 54 -38.36 -47.27 -25.49
C SER A 54 -36.88 -46.94 -25.16
N ALA A 55 -35.94 -47.80 -25.53
CA ALA A 55 -34.52 -47.61 -25.31
C ALA A 55 -34.06 -46.22 -25.76
N ARG A 56 -34.62 -45.66 -26.82
CA ARG A 56 -34.34 -44.31 -27.33
C ARG A 56 -34.72 -43.20 -26.35
N SER A 57 -35.82 -43.33 -25.60
CA SER A 57 -36.24 -42.35 -24.59
C SER A 57 -35.33 -42.36 -23.37
N LYS A 58 -34.82 -43.53 -22.96
CA LYS A 58 -33.85 -43.66 -21.86
C LYS A 58 -32.51 -43.00 -22.20
N TYR A 59 -32.01 -43.21 -23.40
CA TYR A 59 -30.76 -42.54 -23.82
C TYR A 59 -30.91 -41.04 -23.98
N PHE A 60 -32.09 -40.54 -24.39
CA PHE A 60 -32.37 -39.13 -24.48
C PHE A 60 -32.37 -38.43 -23.10
N CYS A 61 -33.00 -39.06 -22.08
CA CYS A 61 -32.97 -38.55 -20.72
C CYS A 61 -31.55 -38.59 -20.11
N ILE A 62 -30.78 -39.66 -20.37
CA ILE A 62 -29.38 -39.76 -19.91
C ILE A 62 -28.51 -38.70 -20.60
N ALA A 63 -28.69 -38.47 -21.90
CA ALA A 63 -27.97 -37.44 -22.63
C ALA A 63 -28.31 -36.03 -22.11
N LEU A 64 -29.57 -35.74 -21.75
CA LEU A 64 -30.01 -34.47 -21.19
C LEU A 64 -29.43 -34.24 -19.77
N VAL A 65 -29.34 -35.27 -18.95
CA VAL A 65 -28.72 -35.20 -17.61
C VAL A 65 -27.20 -35.01 -17.74
N LEU A 66 -26.55 -35.66 -18.69
CA LEU A 66 -25.10 -35.47 -18.93
C LEU A 66 -24.79 -34.08 -19.50
N VAL A 67 -25.64 -33.54 -20.38
CA VAL A 67 -25.48 -32.15 -20.87
C VAL A 67 -25.73 -31.14 -19.76
N ALA A 68 -26.73 -31.36 -18.87
CA ALA A 68 -26.97 -30.52 -17.70
C ALA A 68 -25.82 -30.59 -16.68
N PHE A 69 -25.20 -31.77 -16.52
CA PHE A 69 -24.05 -31.97 -15.65
C PHE A 69 -22.77 -31.31 -16.21
N CYS A 70 -22.55 -31.38 -17.53
CA CYS A 70 -21.46 -30.66 -18.18
C CYS A 70 -21.67 -29.16 -18.20
N ALA A 71 -22.91 -28.65 -18.28
CA ALA A 71 -23.21 -27.21 -18.19
C ALA A 71 -23.00 -26.64 -16.81
N SER A 72 -23.16 -27.45 -15.74
CA SER A 72 -22.93 -26.98 -14.35
C SER A 72 -21.47 -27.01 -13.89
N THR A 73 -20.57 -27.64 -14.65
CA THR A 73 -19.12 -27.61 -14.36
C THR A 73 -18.40 -26.40 -14.96
N LEU A 74 -19.10 -25.55 -15.72
CA LEU A 74 -18.48 -24.43 -16.45
C LEU A 74 -18.45 -23.12 -15.66
N THR A 75 -18.85 -23.06 -14.38
CA THR A 75 -18.94 -21.80 -13.64
C THR A 75 -18.21 -21.73 -12.30
N ALA A 76 -17.28 -22.62 -12.06
CA ALA A 76 -16.34 -22.44 -10.96
C ALA A 76 -14.92 -22.22 -11.51
N GLN A 77 -14.73 -21.25 -12.40
CA GLN A 77 -13.45 -20.58 -12.47
C GLN A 77 -13.33 -19.79 -11.15
N VAL A 78 -12.74 -20.44 -10.14
CA VAL A 78 -12.05 -19.71 -9.07
C VAL A 78 -11.01 -18.89 -9.82
N GLY A 79 -11.35 -17.62 -10.08
CA GLY A 79 -10.45 -16.70 -10.75
C GLY A 79 -9.19 -16.66 -9.90
N VAL A 80 -8.12 -17.27 -10.39
CA VAL A 80 -6.79 -17.07 -9.81
C VAL A 80 -6.63 -15.57 -9.74
N ARG A 81 -6.50 -15.05 -8.53
CA ARG A 81 -6.34 -13.62 -8.30
C ARG A 81 -5.05 -13.22 -9.01
N ASP A 82 -5.16 -12.47 -10.10
CA ASP A 82 -4.01 -11.90 -10.77
C ASP A 82 -3.25 -11.06 -9.73
N PRO A 83 -2.04 -11.47 -9.34
CA PRO A 83 -1.29 -10.83 -8.26
C PRO A 83 -0.86 -9.40 -8.60
N ASN A 84 -0.85 -9.04 -9.89
CA ASN A 84 -0.38 -7.73 -10.35
C ASN A 84 -1.53 -6.74 -10.62
N ARG A 85 -2.78 -7.20 -10.58
CA ARG A 85 -3.92 -6.30 -10.77
C ARG A 85 -4.17 -5.44 -9.54
N ILE A 86 -4.08 -4.13 -9.70
CA ILE A 86 -4.41 -3.16 -8.65
C ILE A 86 -5.93 -3.01 -8.55
N ARG A 87 -6.47 -3.42 -7.39
CA ARG A 87 -7.90 -3.42 -7.08
C ARG A 87 -8.25 -2.52 -5.92
N THR A 88 -7.31 -2.28 -5.01
CA THR A 88 -7.53 -1.48 -3.81
C THR A 88 -6.34 -0.57 -3.56
N ILE A 89 -6.62 0.72 -3.45
CA ILE A 89 -5.66 1.73 -3.00
C ILE A 89 -6.10 2.29 -1.67
N VAL A 90 -5.16 2.47 -0.74
CA VAL A 90 -5.40 3.20 0.50
C VAL A 90 -4.75 4.57 0.41
N LEU A 91 -5.54 5.59 0.66
CA LEU A 91 -5.12 6.98 0.77
C LEU A 91 -5.12 7.37 2.24
N ASP A 92 -3.94 7.62 2.76
CA ASP A 92 -3.73 8.04 4.13
C ASP A 92 -3.53 9.54 4.16
N ALA A 93 -4.47 10.25 4.77
CA ALA A 93 -4.31 11.66 5.07
C ALA A 93 -3.60 11.81 6.41
N GLY A 94 -2.38 12.30 6.41
CA GLY A 94 -1.58 12.48 7.62
C GLY A 94 -2.30 13.28 8.69
N HIS A 95 -1.96 13.02 9.97
CA HIS A 95 -2.51 13.74 11.13
C HIS A 95 -4.03 13.62 11.29
N GLY A 96 -4.68 14.59 11.95
CA GLY A 96 -6.14 14.65 12.14
C GLY A 96 -6.58 14.77 13.59
N GLY A 97 -7.75 15.34 13.83
CA GLY A 97 -8.30 15.56 15.17
C GLY A 97 -7.37 16.37 16.07
N LYS A 98 -6.93 15.75 17.16
CA LYS A 98 -6.00 16.35 18.15
C LYS A 98 -4.57 16.55 17.64
N ASP A 99 -4.20 15.91 16.52
CA ASP A 99 -2.92 16.08 15.85
C ASP A 99 -3.07 17.05 14.67
N PRO A 100 -2.61 18.31 14.80
CA PRO A 100 -2.73 19.30 13.74
C PRO A 100 -1.72 19.09 12.60
N GLY A 101 -0.65 18.29 12.82
CA GLY A 101 0.52 18.27 11.97
C GLY A 101 1.28 19.60 12.04
N ASN A 102 1.94 19.97 10.96
CA ASN A 102 2.64 21.21 10.83
C ASN A 102 1.64 22.40 10.74
N PRO A 103 1.68 23.36 11.68
CA PRO A 103 0.79 24.52 11.66
C PRO A 103 1.21 25.62 10.67
N GLY A 104 2.35 25.44 9.97
CA GLY A 104 2.97 26.53 9.22
C GLY A 104 3.49 27.66 10.11
N PRO A 105 3.84 28.83 9.55
CA PRO A 105 4.28 29.99 10.32
C PRO A 105 3.14 30.73 11.03
N GLY A 106 1.95 30.18 11.09
CA GLY A 106 0.79 30.76 11.79
C GLY A 106 0.04 31.85 11.02
N ARG A 107 0.25 31.96 9.69
CA ARG A 107 -0.44 32.93 8.83
C ARG A 107 -1.86 32.47 8.45
N TYR A 108 -2.11 31.16 8.48
CA TYR A 108 -3.38 30.53 8.13
C TYR A 108 -3.92 29.69 9.30
N LYS A 109 -5.24 29.51 9.33
CA LYS A 109 -5.91 28.61 10.28
C LYS A 109 -5.87 27.14 9.85
N ILE A 110 -5.71 26.92 8.54
CA ILE A 110 -5.65 25.60 7.94
C ILE A 110 -4.22 25.08 8.14
N THR A 111 -4.10 23.93 8.79
CA THR A 111 -2.84 23.25 9.06
C THR A 111 -2.65 22.06 8.15
N GLU A 112 -1.55 21.37 8.26
CA GLU A 112 -1.23 20.18 7.45
C GLU A 112 -2.35 19.15 7.40
N LYS A 113 -2.98 18.82 8.55
CA LYS A 113 -4.07 17.84 8.60
C LYS A 113 -5.23 18.13 7.64
N HIS A 114 -5.50 19.40 7.38
CA HIS A 114 -6.57 19.83 6.48
C HIS A 114 -6.14 19.69 5.01
N ILE A 115 -4.90 20.10 4.71
CA ILE A 115 -4.34 20.03 3.35
C ILE A 115 -4.19 18.56 2.94
N SER A 116 -3.63 17.72 3.83
CA SER A 116 -3.48 16.28 3.60
C SER A 116 -4.82 15.61 3.29
N LEU A 117 -5.88 15.94 4.07
CA LEU A 117 -7.21 15.41 3.87
C LEU A 117 -7.82 15.85 2.54
N ASN A 118 -7.71 17.13 2.21
CA ASN A 118 -8.26 17.66 0.96
C ASN A 118 -7.58 17.03 -0.25
N VAL A 119 -6.24 16.95 -0.25
CA VAL A 119 -5.47 16.33 -1.33
C VAL A 119 -5.81 14.84 -1.44
N ALA A 120 -5.89 14.10 -0.33
CA ALA A 120 -6.26 12.68 -0.34
C ALA A 120 -7.66 12.47 -0.96
N LYS A 121 -8.64 13.29 -0.58
CA LYS A 121 -10.00 13.23 -1.16
C LYS A 121 -10.01 13.54 -2.65
N LEU A 122 -9.24 14.52 -3.10
CA LEU A 122 -9.12 14.84 -4.53
C LEU A 122 -8.46 13.70 -5.30
N VAL A 123 -7.39 13.08 -4.78
CA VAL A 123 -6.76 11.91 -5.39
C VAL A 123 -7.77 10.78 -5.54
N GLY A 124 -8.50 10.46 -4.47
CA GLY A 124 -9.49 9.39 -4.50
C GLY A 124 -10.65 9.68 -5.46
N LYS A 125 -11.10 10.93 -5.53
CA LYS A 125 -12.08 11.37 -6.54
C LYS A 125 -11.57 11.06 -7.96
N TYR A 126 -10.35 11.47 -8.29
CA TYR A 126 -9.77 11.25 -9.62
C TYR A 126 -9.55 9.76 -9.93
N VAL A 127 -9.17 8.96 -8.91
CA VAL A 127 -9.05 7.50 -9.08
C VAL A 127 -10.41 6.88 -9.34
N ASN A 128 -11.45 7.21 -8.57
CA ASN A 128 -12.81 6.68 -8.74
C ASN A 128 -13.43 7.06 -10.09
N GLU A 129 -13.19 8.28 -10.57
CA GLU A 129 -13.66 8.74 -11.87
C GLU A 129 -12.98 8.00 -13.04
N ALA A 130 -11.69 7.70 -12.92
CA ALA A 130 -10.89 7.08 -13.99
C ALA A 130 -10.88 5.55 -13.94
N PHE A 131 -11.02 4.97 -12.76
CA PHE A 131 -10.92 3.54 -12.49
C PHE A 131 -12.02 3.10 -11.52
N PRO A 132 -13.29 3.06 -11.96
CA PRO A 132 -14.41 2.71 -11.08
C PRO A 132 -14.31 1.30 -10.49
N GLU A 133 -13.46 0.43 -11.07
CA GLU A 133 -13.17 -0.92 -10.58
C GLU A 133 -12.15 -0.93 -9.43
N VAL A 134 -11.47 0.20 -9.17
CA VAL A 134 -10.49 0.32 -8.08
C VAL A 134 -11.20 0.81 -6.82
N ASN A 135 -11.14 -0.01 -5.78
CA ASN A 135 -11.66 0.36 -4.47
C ASN A 135 -10.72 1.36 -3.80
N VAL A 136 -11.20 2.57 -3.52
CA VAL A 136 -10.47 3.60 -2.78
C VAL A 136 -10.88 3.55 -1.32
N VAL A 137 -9.92 3.29 -0.44
CA VAL A 137 -10.11 3.27 1.01
C VAL A 137 -9.33 4.44 1.60
N TYR A 138 -9.95 5.18 2.51
CA TYR A 138 -9.30 6.25 3.26
C TYR A 138 -9.01 5.82 4.68
N THR A 139 -7.87 6.23 5.25
CA THR A 139 -7.63 6.05 6.69
C THR A 139 -8.55 6.95 7.51
N ARG A 140 -8.86 8.14 6.99
CA ARG A 140 -9.87 9.07 7.52
C ARG A 140 -10.53 9.87 6.38
N GLU A 141 -11.79 10.18 6.57
CA GLU A 141 -12.57 11.00 5.63
C GLU A 141 -12.97 12.36 6.21
N ASP A 142 -12.67 12.57 7.48
CA ASP A 142 -12.96 13.79 8.24
C ASP A 142 -11.80 14.17 9.16
N ASP A 143 -11.97 15.21 9.98
CA ASP A 143 -10.96 15.68 10.93
C ASP A 143 -10.99 14.84 12.22
N ARG A 144 -10.68 13.53 12.13
CA ARG A 144 -10.50 12.63 13.28
C ARG A 144 -9.05 12.20 13.41
N PHE A 145 -8.62 11.92 14.63
CA PHE A 145 -7.32 11.32 14.90
C PHE A 145 -7.39 9.82 14.69
N ILE A 146 -6.44 9.27 13.91
CA ILE A 146 -6.23 7.84 13.71
C ILE A 146 -4.79 7.54 14.10
N GLU A 147 -4.60 6.60 15.01
CA GLU A 147 -3.29 6.11 15.44
C GLU A 147 -2.46 5.55 14.27
N LEU A 148 -1.14 5.70 14.29
CA LEU A 148 -0.28 5.31 13.16
C LEU A 148 -0.41 3.81 12.83
N MET A 149 -0.45 2.94 13.85
CA MET A 149 -0.64 1.51 13.66
C MET A 149 -2.01 1.19 13.05
N GLU A 150 -3.07 1.93 13.43
CA GLU A 150 -4.41 1.68 12.88
C GLU A 150 -4.50 2.09 11.40
N ARG A 151 -3.80 3.13 10.95
CA ARG A 151 -3.69 3.47 9.52
C ARG A 151 -3.13 2.31 8.72
N THR A 152 -2.04 1.72 9.21
CA THR A 152 -1.44 0.52 8.63
C THR A 152 -2.40 -0.68 8.66
N ASN A 153 -3.10 -0.88 9.78
CA ASN A 153 -4.08 -1.97 9.95
C ASN A 153 -5.26 -1.83 8.98
N ILE A 154 -5.75 -0.61 8.73
CA ILE A 154 -6.78 -0.34 7.73
C ILE A 154 -6.31 -0.84 6.36
N ALA A 155 -5.08 -0.50 5.96
CA ALA A 155 -4.53 -0.91 4.68
C ALA A 155 -4.35 -2.44 4.57
N ASN A 156 -3.78 -3.06 5.60
CA ASN A 156 -3.53 -4.49 5.64
C ASN A 156 -4.85 -5.30 5.67
N LYS A 157 -5.85 -4.87 6.46
CA LYS A 157 -7.20 -5.48 6.50
C LYS A 157 -7.92 -5.36 5.15
N ALA A 158 -7.78 -4.21 4.47
CA ALA A 158 -8.33 -4.00 3.14
C ALA A 158 -7.61 -4.83 2.06
N LYS A 159 -6.48 -5.48 2.40
CA LYS A 159 -5.59 -6.17 1.45
C LYS A 159 -5.26 -5.25 0.27
N ALA A 160 -4.89 -4.02 0.59
CA ALA A 160 -4.60 -3.00 -0.39
C ALA A 160 -3.40 -3.40 -1.26
N ASP A 161 -3.45 -2.97 -2.52
CA ASP A 161 -2.37 -3.19 -3.48
C ASP A 161 -1.38 -2.02 -3.48
N VAL A 162 -1.79 -0.86 -2.95
CA VAL A 162 -0.98 0.36 -2.83
C VAL A 162 -1.42 1.16 -1.61
N PHE A 163 -0.45 1.72 -0.88
CA PHE A 163 -0.66 2.66 0.22
C PHE A 163 0.06 3.97 -0.07
N ILE A 164 -0.66 5.09 -0.01
CA ILE A 164 -0.12 6.44 -0.23
C ILE A 164 -0.47 7.32 0.97
N SER A 165 0.54 7.67 1.77
CA SER A 165 0.42 8.65 2.85
C SER A 165 0.77 10.05 2.34
N ILE A 166 0.02 11.06 2.75
CA ILE A 166 0.11 12.43 2.24
C ILE A 166 0.31 13.38 3.41
N HIS A 167 1.41 14.13 3.37
CA HIS A 167 1.91 15.03 4.39
C HIS A 167 2.41 16.35 3.81
N CYS A 168 2.76 17.29 4.69
CA CYS A 168 3.43 18.54 4.34
C CYS A 168 4.63 18.76 5.25
N ASN A 169 5.80 18.80 4.67
CA ASN A 169 7.09 18.89 5.34
C ASN A 169 7.23 20.17 6.20
N ALA A 170 8.10 20.08 7.18
CA ALA A 170 8.51 21.17 8.05
C ALA A 170 10.04 21.31 8.11
N ASN A 171 10.52 22.52 8.32
CA ASN A 171 11.92 22.78 8.62
C ASN A 171 12.03 24.03 9.51
N ASP A 172 12.99 24.03 10.43
CA ASP A 172 13.28 25.21 11.27
C ASP A 172 13.76 26.40 10.42
N ASN A 173 14.55 26.11 9.37
CA ASN A 173 14.88 27.08 8.34
C ASN A 173 13.69 27.21 7.38
N LYS A 174 13.29 28.44 7.05
CA LYS A 174 12.19 28.75 6.13
C LYS A 174 12.55 28.70 4.64
N ASP A 175 13.83 28.52 4.30
CA ASP A 175 14.30 28.51 2.90
C ASP A 175 13.97 27.21 2.14
N PRO A 176 13.99 25.99 2.77
CA PRO A 176 13.66 24.76 2.08
C PRO A 176 12.28 24.82 1.43
N HIS A 177 12.21 24.36 0.18
CA HIS A 177 11.01 24.30 -0.63
C HIS A 177 11.06 23.13 -1.61
N GLY A 178 9.91 22.73 -2.15
CA GLY A 178 9.78 21.62 -3.11
C GLY A 178 9.27 20.32 -2.47
N CYS A 179 9.05 19.32 -3.30
CA CYS A 179 8.41 18.08 -2.93
C CYS A 179 9.41 16.96 -2.69
N GLU A 180 9.09 16.07 -1.75
CA GLU A 180 9.85 14.87 -1.44
C GLU A 180 8.91 13.67 -1.42
N THR A 181 9.41 12.49 -1.77
CA THR A 181 8.65 11.24 -1.59
C THR A 181 9.53 10.21 -0.91
N TYR A 182 9.03 9.68 0.18
CA TYR A 182 9.74 8.74 1.02
C TYR A 182 9.23 7.30 0.82
N VAL A 183 10.15 6.36 0.90
CA VAL A 183 9.89 4.93 1.02
C VAL A 183 10.60 4.39 2.26
N MET A 184 10.14 3.24 2.75
CA MET A 184 10.75 2.59 3.90
C MET A 184 12.20 2.21 3.61
N GLY A 185 13.10 2.49 4.55
CA GLY A 185 14.51 2.09 4.46
C GLY A 185 15.42 2.96 5.30
N LEU A 186 16.73 2.68 5.20
CA LEU A 186 17.74 3.43 5.93
C LEU A 186 17.80 4.89 5.45
N HIS A 187 17.72 5.82 6.38
CA HIS A 187 17.95 7.22 6.10
C HIS A 187 19.41 7.46 5.73
N LYS A 188 19.62 8.29 4.71
CA LYS A 188 20.98 8.61 4.20
C LYS A 188 21.56 9.87 4.84
N THR A 189 20.73 10.70 5.47
CA THR A 189 21.13 11.97 6.07
C THR A 189 20.33 12.22 7.35
N ASP A 190 20.91 13.01 8.26
CA ASP A 190 20.21 13.46 9.46
C ASP A 190 18.93 14.23 9.13
N ALA A 191 18.90 14.93 8.00
CA ALA A 191 17.69 15.62 7.55
C ALA A 191 16.54 14.65 7.27
N ASN A 192 16.81 13.51 6.60
CA ASN A 192 15.80 12.49 6.36
C ASN A 192 15.34 11.81 7.66
N MET A 193 16.26 11.60 8.60
CA MET A 193 15.96 11.08 9.93
C MET A 193 15.02 12.02 10.69
N ARG A 194 15.31 13.34 10.68
CA ARG A 194 14.46 14.33 11.36
C ARG A 194 13.05 14.40 10.84
N VAL A 195 12.85 14.27 9.50
CA VAL A 195 11.48 14.21 8.93
C VAL A 195 10.75 12.99 9.47
N ALA A 196 11.35 11.80 9.39
CA ALA A 196 10.71 10.59 9.89
C ALA A 196 10.48 10.65 11.43
N GLN A 197 11.42 11.23 12.19
CA GLN A 197 11.25 11.47 13.62
C GLN A 197 10.04 12.33 13.90
N LYS A 198 9.89 13.43 13.15
CA LYS A 198 8.79 14.37 13.33
C LYS A 198 7.42 13.72 13.09
N GLU A 199 7.31 12.95 12.01
CA GLU A 199 6.07 12.22 11.69
C GLU A 199 5.79 11.11 12.70
N ASN A 200 6.82 10.41 13.16
CA ASN A 200 6.68 9.34 14.16
C ASN A 200 6.31 9.89 15.55
N GLU A 201 6.60 11.17 15.87
CA GLU A 201 6.20 11.80 17.14
C GLU A 201 4.68 11.78 17.37
N ALA A 202 3.87 11.56 16.33
CA ALA A 202 2.41 11.42 16.46
C ALA A 202 2.01 10.29 17.44
N ILE A 203 2.85 9.25 17.63
CA ILE A 203 2.58 8.21 18.65
C ILE A 203 2.52 8.75 20.07
N LEU A 204 3.21 9.85 20.37
CA LEU A 204 3.19 10.47 21.70
C LEU A 204 1.79 11.02 22.07
N LEU A 205 0.92 11.16 21.08
CA LEU A 205 -0.49 11.51 21.27
C LEU A 205 -1.38 10.28 21.51
N GLU A 206 -0.83 9.05 21.36
CA GLU A 206 -1.56 7.79 21.49
C GLU A 206 -1.49 7.26 22.92
N GLU A 207 -2.60 6.74 23.45
CA GLU A 207 -2.60 6.10 24.76
C GLU A 207 -1.91 4.72 24.70
N GLY A 208 -0.97 4.50 25.62
CA GLY A 208 -0.23 3.21 25.72
C GLY A 208 0.68 2.94 24.54
N HIS A 209 1.20 3.99 23.88
CA HIS A 209 2.09 3.86 22.73
C HIS A 209 3.34 3.01 23.00
N GLU A 210 3.92 3.09 24.22
CA GLU A 210 5.09 2.30 24.59
C GLU A 210 4.89 0.79 24.38
N LEU A 211 3.72 0.27 24.78
CA LEU A 211 3.38 -1.14 24.58
C LEU A 211 3.00 -1.48 23.14
N LYS A 212 2.33 -0.56 22.44
CA LYS A 212 1.89 -0.77 21.06
C LYS A 212 3.04 -0.84 20.08
N TYR A 213 4.13 -0.15 20.35
CA TYR A 213 5.29 -0.01 19.46
C TYR A 213 6.55 -0.66 20.03
N ASP A 214 6.42 -1.66 20.91
CA ASP A 214 7.53 -2.45 21.48
C ASP A 214 8.64 -1.57 22.10
N GLY A 215 8.25 -0.48 22.78
CA GLY A 215 9.18 0.45 23.40
C GLY A 215 9.90 1.37 22.42
N TYR A 216 9.42 1.49 21.18
CA TYR A 216 9.98 2.44 20.21
C TYR A 216 9.83 3.87 20.72
N ASP A 217 10.94 4.61 20.73
CA ASP A 217 11.00 6.04 21.04
C ASP A 217 11.37 6.83 19.77
N PRO A 218 10.49 7.72 19.26
CA PRO A 218 10.79 8.53 18.08
C PRO A 218 11.94 9.52 18.32
N LYS A 219 12.29 9.81 19.58
CA LYS A 219 13.40 10.71 19.93
C LYS A 219 14.74 9.98 20.06
N ASP A 220 14.72 8.65 20.12
CA ASP A 220 15.94 7.83 20.22
C ASP A 220 16.47 7.47 18.83
N PRO A 221 17.68 7.91 18.46
CA PRO A 221 18.29 7.57 17.17
C PRO A 221 18.47 6.07 16.94
N GLU A 222 18.70 5.28 17.99
CA GLU A 222 18.88 3.82 17.88
C GLU A 222 17.55 3.15 17.50
N SER A 223 16.45 3.56 18.12
CA SER A 223 15.10 3.12 17.75
C SER A 223 14.76 3.47 16.31
N MET A 224 15.13 4.67 15.84
CA MET A 224 14.93 5.11 14.46
C MET A 224 15.74 4.27 13.46
N ILE A 225 17.00 3.94 13.79
CA ILE A 225 17.86 3.08 12.98
C ILE A 225 17.27 1.67 12.93
N ALA A 226 16.88 1.11 14.09
CA ALA A 226 16.29 -0.22 14.17
C ALA A 226 15.02 -0.34 13.32
N LEU A 227 14.14 0.65 13.38
CA LEU A 227 12.94 0.72 12.53
C LEU A 227 13.31 0.77 11.04
N SER A 228 14.31 1.58 10.68
CA SER A 228 14.75 1.74 9.28
C SER A 228 15.36 0.47 8.69
N LEU A 229 15.82 -0.46 9.52
CA LEU A 229 16.37 -1.76 9.10
C LEU A 229 15.28 -2.79 8.75
N ARG A 230 14.01 -2.50 9.03
CA ARG A 230 12.93 -3.42 8.62
C ARG A 230 12.93 -3.58 7.12
N GLN A 231 13.00 -4.82 6.68
CA GLN A 231 12.99 -5.13 5.25
C GLN A 231 11.58 -4.94 4.68
N ASN A 232 11.51 -4.18 3.60
CA ASN A 232 10.29 -4.07 2.81
C ASN A 232 10.45 -4.86 1.51
N ILE A 233 9.76 -5.99 1.41
CA ILE A 233 9.76 -6.82 0.19
C ILE A 233 9.16 -6.08 -1.01
N HIS A 234 8.38 -5.02 -0.76
CA HIS A 234 7.76 -4.18 -1.78
C HIS A 234 8.57 -2.93 -2.13
N LEU A 235 9.84 -2.83 -1.66
CA LEU A 235 10.66 -1.63 -1.84
C LEU A 235 10.78 -1.21 -3.30
N ASP A 236 10.97 -2.14 -4.22
CA ASP A 236 11.14 -1.82 -5.64
C ASP A 236 9.88 -1.17 -6.25
N HIS A 237 8.72 -1.69 -5.92
CA HIS A 237 7.43 -1.12 -6.34
C HIS A 237 7.16 0.23 -5.66
N SER A 238 7.56 0.38 -4.39
CA SER A 238 7.48 1.65 -3.67
C SER A 238 8.39 2.71 -4.31
N LEU A 239 9.63 2.34 -4.67
CA LEU A 239 10.57 3.22 -5.38
C LEU A 239 10.06 3.62 -6.76
N LEU A 240 9.44 2.68 -7.50
CA LEU A 240 8.82 2.99 -8.79
C LEU A 240 7.72 4.02 -8.62
N LEU A 241 6.76 3.78 -7.72
CA LEU A 241 5.67 4.72 -7.46
C LEU A 241 6.19 6.08 -7.02
N ALA A 242 7.13 6.13 -6.07
CA ALA A 242 7.74 7.36 -5.57
C ALA A 242 8.43 8.15 -6.69
N SER A 243 9.16 7.48 -7.59
CA SER A 243 9.83 8.14 -8.72
C SER A 243 8.84 8.72 -9.73
N LEU A 244 7.73 8.04 -9.97
CA LEU A 244 6.65 8.53 -10.82
C LEU A 244 5.97 9.77 -10.21
N ILE A 245 5.76 9.77 -8.90
CA ILE A 245 5.19 10.92 -8.17
C ILE A 245 6.12 12.14 -8.30
N GLN A 246 7.41 11.99 -8.01
CA GLN A 246 8.39 13.07 -8.14
C GLN A 246 8.49 13.61 -9.58
N LYS A 247 8.47 12.72 -10.57
CA LYS A 247 8.42 13.10 -11.98
C LYS A 247 7.19 13.98 -12.29
N GLN A 248 6.00 13.61 -11.81
CA GLN A 248 4.78 14.38 -12.04
C GLN A 248 4.82 15.74 -11.33
N PHE A 249 5.33 15.83 -10.10
CA PHE A 249 5.50 17.10 -9.40
C PHE A 249 6.42 18.05 -10.18
N LYS A 250 7.56 17.54 -10.65
CA LYS A 250 8.53 18.32 -11.44
C LYS A 250 7.98 18.75 -12.79
N GLU A 251 7.51 17.78 -13.59
CA GLU A 251 7.23 18.01 -15.01
C GLU A 251 5.85 18.65 -15.26
N ARG A 252 4.88 18.40 -14.36
CA ARG A 252 3.49 18.83 -14.57
C ARG A 252 3.03 19.94 -13.64
N VAL A 253 3.57 19.97 -12.42
CA VAL A 253 3.21 21.00 -11.44
C VAL A 253 4.29 22.10 -11.40
N GLY A 254 5.50 21.80 -11.87
CA GLY A 254 6.63 22.75 -11.86
C GLY A 254 7.21 22.94 -10.46
N ARG A 255 6.98 21.96 -9.54
CA ARG A 255 7.56 22.03 -8.19
C ARG A 255 9.01 21.58 -8.19
N PRO A 256 9.89 22.19 -7.37
CA PRO A 256 11.25 21.70 -7.19
C PRO A 256 11.25 20.24 -6.72
N ASP A 257 11.94 19.39 -7.46
CA ASP A 257 12.08 17.96 -7.19
C ASP A 257 13.25 17.75 -6.22
N ARG A 258 12.92 17.33 -4.99
CA ARG A 258 13.93 17.02 -3.97
C ARG A 258 14.25 15.53 -3.91
N GLY A 259 13.63 14.75 -4.80
CA GLY A 259 13.93 13.35 -5.06
C GLY A 259 13.20 12.37 -4.17
N VAL A 260 13.42 11.10 -4.49
CA VAL A 260 12.98 9.97 -3.68
C VAL A 260 14.00 9.71 -2.58
N LYS A 261 13.51 9.54 -1.36
CA LYS A 261 14.31 9.36 -0.15
C LYS A 261 13.90 8.10 0.60
N GLN A 262 14.73 7.70 1.55
CA GLN A 262 14.46 6.58 2.44
C GLN A 262 14.56 7.05 3.89
N ALA A 263 13.61 6.59 4.73
CA ALA A 263 13.67 6.76 6.17
C ALA A 263 12.70 5.80 6.88
N GLY A 264 12.81 5.70 8.20
CA GLY A 264 12.00 4.82 9.04
C GLY A 264 10.72 5.49 9.50
N PHE A 265 9.70 5.53 8.66
CA PHE A 265 8.37 6.01 9.05
C PHE A 265 7.52 4.85 9.59
N LEU A 266 6.94 5.02 10.76
CA LEU A 266 6.09 4.00 11.39
C LEU A 266 4.89 3.65 10.51
N VAL A 267 4.23 4.65 9.94
CA VAL A 267 3.00 4.48 9.16
C VAL A 267 3.17 3.59 7.92
N ILE A 268 4.38 3.51 7.35
CA ILE A 268 4.68 2.64 6.20
C ILE A 268 5.55 1.43 6.55
N SER A 269 5.99 1.28 7.81
CA SER A 269 6.90 0.21 8.21
C SER A 269 6.23 -1.16 8.39
N TYR A 270 4.93 -1.17 8.68
CA TYR A 270 4.14 -2.39 8.92
C TYR A 270 3.16 -2.71 7.79
N THR A 271 3.23 -1.98 6.68
CA THR A 271 2.41 -2.23 5.49
C THR A 271 2.86 -3.49 4.76
N THR A 272 1.91 -4.24 4.22
CA THR A 272 2.15 -5.49 3.46
C THR A 272 1.99 -5.29 1.94
N MET A 273 2.11 -4.05 1.48
CA MET A 273 2.01 -3.65 0.08
C MET A 273 3.01 -2.54 -0.24
N PRO A 274 3.23 -2.21 -1.54
CA PRO A 274 3.96 -1.01 -1.95
C PRO A 274 3.42 0.25 -1.27
N SER A 275 4.31 1.01 -0.62
CA SER A 275 3.92 2.12 0.25
C SER A 275 4.85 3.30 0.09
N VAL A 276 4.27 4.50 0.04
CA VAL A 276 5.01 5.76 -0.03
C VAL A 276 4.42 6.78 0.95
N LEU A 277 5.29 7.68 1.42
CA LEU A 277 4.88 8.90 2.13
C LEU A 277 5.33 10.10 1.29
N ILE A 278 4.39 10.98 1.01
CA ILE A 278 4.58 12.15 0.15
C ILE A 278 4.61 13.40 1.02
N GLU A 279 5.63 14.20 0.84
CA GLU A 279 5.75 15.55 1.36
C GLU A 279 5.42 16.54 0.22
N LEU A 280 4.24 17.14 0.28
CA LEU A 280 3.72 18.02 -0.78
C LEU A 280 4.53 19.30 -0.95
N GLY A 281 5.22 19.72 0.11
CA GLY A 281 6.02 20.94 0.20
C GLY A 281 6.25 21.33 1.64
N PHE A 282 7.01 22.38 1.90
CA PHE A 282 7.34 22.84 3.24
C PHE A 282 6.36 23.92 3.72
N LEU A 283 5.41 23.58 4.59
CA LEU A 283 4.48 24.57 5.15
C LEU A 283 5.17 25.66 5.95
N THR A 284 6.40 25.42 6.44
CA THR A 284 7.22 26.42 7.11
C THR A 284 7.79 27.49 6.17
N ASN A 285 7.80 27.23 4.84
CA ASN A 285 8.18 28.22 3.83
C ASN A 285 6.95 29.04 3.42
N PRO A 286 6.96 30.37 3.55
CA PRO A 286 5.77 31.20 3.27
C PRO A 286 5.23 31.06 1.84
N THR A 287 6.09 30.92 0.83
CA THR A 287 5.65 30.76 -0.56
C THR A 287 5.01 29.40 -0.82
N GLU A 288 5.55 28.35 -0.21
CA GLU A 288 4.97 27.00 -0.26
C GLU A 288 3.63 26.95 0.47
N GLU A 289 3.58 27.57 1.66
CA GLU A 289 2.35 27.68 2.44
C GLU A 289 1.26 28.38 1.62
N ASP A 290 1.56 29.55 1.03
CA ASP A 290 0.59 30.27 0.19
C ASP A 290 0.05 29.39 -0.94
N TYR A 291 0.91 28.64 -1.62
CA TYR A 291 0.51 27.72 -2.69
C TYR A 291 -0.36 26.58 -2.18
N LEU A 292 0.06 25.88 -1.11
CA LEU A 292 -0.64 24.72 -0.55
C LEU A 292 -1.97 25.09 0.12
N GLN A 293 -2.17 26.36 0.52
CA GLN A 293 -3.43 26.88 1.05
C GLN A 293 -4.48 27.09 -0.05
N THR A 294 -4.09 27.20 -1.32
CA THR A 294 -5.02 27.40 -2.42
C THR A 294 -5.69 26.10 -2.86
N ALA A 295 -6.98 26.18 -3.24
CA ALA A 295 -7.68 25.05 -3.84
C ALA A 295 -6.98 24.57 -5.12
N GLU A 296 -6.52 25.50 -5.97
CA GLU A 296 -5.80 25.20 -7.20
C GLU A 296 -4.48 24.47 -6.95
N GLY A 297 -3.68 24.89 -5.95
CA GLY A 297 -2.46 24.20 -5.56
C GLY A 297 -2.71 22.77 -5.12
N GLN A 298 -3.74 22.57 -4.28
CA GLN A 298 -4.14 21.24 -3.81
C GLN A 298 -4.63 20.34 -4.98
N GLU A 299 -5.40 20.89 -5.93
CA GLU A 299 -5.84 20.18 -7.13
C GLU A 299 -4.68 19.77 -8.03
N TYR A 300 -3.69 20.64 -8.24
CA TYR A 300 -2.51 20.31 -9.04
C TYR A 300 -1.68 19.21 -8.39
N MET A 301 -1.49 19.27 -7.06
CA MET A 301 -0.78 18.24 -6.31
C MET A 301 -1.52 16.90 -6.37
N ALA A 302 -2.82 16.89 -6.13
CA ALA A 302 -3.65 15.69 -6.22
C ALA A 302 -3.67 15.09 -7.63
N SER A 303 -3.77 15.93 -8.66
CA SER A 303 -3.76 15.51 -10.05
C SER A 303 -2.41 14.89 -10.45
N ALA A 304 -1.30 15.38 -9.89
CA ALA A 304 0.04 14.80 -10.08
C ALA A 304 0.15 13.40 -9.46
N ILE A 305 -0.32 13.24 -8.21
CA ILE A 305 -0.34 11.94 -7.52
C ILE A 305 -1.21 10.93 -8.29
N TYR A 306 -2.40 11.35 -8.71
CA TYR A 306 -3.29 10.51 -9.53
C TYR A 306 -2.62 10.07 -10.85
N ARG A 307 -1.97 11.00 -11.59
CA ARG A 307 -1.27 10.64 -12.85
C ARG A 307 -0.13 9.66 -12.61
N ALA A 308 0.61 9.83 -11.51
CA ALA A 308 1.65 8.89 -11.12
C ALA A 308 1.07 7.51 -10.81
N PHE A 309 -0.03 7.44 -10.05
CA PHE A 309 -0.75 6.20 -9.78
C PHE A 309 -1.25 5.53 -11.06
N LYS A 310 -1.83 6.30 -11.98
CA LYS A 310 -2.26 5.80 -13.30
C LYS A 310 -1.11 5.19 -14.09
N GLU A 311 0.04 5.87 -14.15
CA GLU A 311 1.25 5.38 -14.85
C GLU A 311 1.79 4.11 -14.15
N TYR A 312 1.81 4.11 -12.82
CA TYR A 312 2.20 2.96 -11.99
C TYR A 312 1.30 1.74 -12.24
N LYS A 313 -0.03 1.92 -12.19
CA LYS A 313 -1.02 0.87 -12.46
C LYS A 313 -0.78 0.23 -13.84
N VAL A 314 -0.60 1.07 -14.86
CA VAL A 314 -0.32 0.59 -16.23
C VAL A 314 0.98 -0.21 -16.31
N ILE A 315 2.04 0.20 -15.61
CA ILE A 315 3.32 -0.50 -15.61
C ILE A 315 3.19 -1.87 -14.92
N VAL A 316 2.59 -1.88 -13.72
CA VAL A 316 2.47 -3.09 -12.90
C VAL A 316 1.56 -4.13 -13.57
N GLU A 317 0.43 -3.70 -14.13
CA GLU A 317 -0.54 -4.62 -14.76
C GLU A 317 -0.13 -5.08 -16.16
N LYS A 318 0.77 -4.36 -16.87
CA LYS A 318 1.27 -4.79 -18.19
C LYS A 318 2.37 -5.84 -18.12
N VAL A 319 2.97 -6.04 -16.96
CA VAL A 319 4.05 -7.03 -16.78
C VAL A 319 3.54 -8.47 -16.94
N ASP A 320 2.20 -8.66 -16.88
CA ASP A 320 1.58 -9.98 -17.06
C ASP A 320 0.51 -9.98 -18.17
N GLY A 321 0.94 -9.93 -19.41
CA GLY A 321 0.24 -10.74 -20.38
C GLY A 321 0.47 -12.22 -20.01
N PRO A 322 -0.48 -13.17 -20.29
CA PRO A 322 -0.21 -14.57 -20.02
C PRO A 322 1.09 -14.93 -20.73
N VAL A 323 2.11 -15.26 -19.94
CA VAL A 323 3.27 -15.97 -20.46
C VAL A 323 2.67 -17.28 -20.95
N ALA A 324 2.47 -17.38 -22.26
CA ALA A 324 2.20 -18.66 -22.86
C ALA A 324 3.30 -19.60 -22.32
N PRO A 325 2.94 -20.79 -21.82
CA PRO A 325 3.96 -21.74 -21.42
C PRO A 325 4.95 -21.82 -22.59
N PRO A 326 6.25 -21.67 -22.36
CA PRO A 326 7.21 -21.76 -23.44
C PRO A 326 6.94 -23.07 -24.15
N GLY A 327 6.59 -22.97 -25.43
CA GLY A 327 6.48 -24.15 -26.27
C GLY A 327 7.77 -24.92 -26.08
N VAL A 328 7.64 -26.19 -25.77
CA VAL A 328 8.76 -27.14 -25.65
C VAL A 328 9.55 -27.05 -26.93
N VAL A 329 10.57 -26.22 -26.95
CA VAL A 329 11.65 -26.30 -27.94
C VAL A 329 12.67 -27.19 -27.27
N GLU A 330 12.80 -28.41 -27.75
CA GLU A 330 13.86 -29.34 -27.36
C GLU A 330 15.21 -28.61 -27.44
N PRO A 331 15.98 -28.56 -26.33
CA PRO A 331 17.30 -27.96 -26.37
C PRO A 331 18.25 -28.88 -27.15
N PRO A 332 19.18 -28.33 -27.92
CA PRO A 332 20.26 -29.15 -28.46
C PRO A 332 21.09 -29.73 -27.30
N GLU A 333 21.38 -31.00 -27.42
CA GLU A 333 22.17 -31.84 -26.53
C GLU A 333 23.47 -31.16 -26.14
N GLN A 334 23.59 -30.72 -24.86
CA GLN A 334 24.85 -30.30 -24.27
C GLN A 334 25.27 -31.27 -23.18
N GLN A 335 26.53 -31.71 -23.31
CA GLN A 335 27.22 -32.65 -22.44
C GLN A 335 27.21 -32.24 -20.97
N PRO A 336 27.21 -33.19 -20.04
CA PRO A 336 27.03 -32.93 -18.62
C PRO A 336 28.30 -32.34 -17.98
N SER A 337 28.18 -31.15 -17.41
CA SER A 337 29.11 -30.66 -16.40
C SER A 337 28.59 -31.02 -15.00
N PRO A 338 29.45 -31.25 -14.03
CA PRO A 338 29.12 -32.00 -12.81
C PRO A 338 28.13 -31.28 -11.91
N VAL A 339 27.14 -32.05 -11.46
CA VAL A 339 26.13 -31.69 -10.46
C VAL A 339 26.82 -31.42 -9.11
N VAL A 340 26.74 -30.18 -8.66
CA VAL A 340 26.93 -29.85 -7.24
C VAL A 340 25.57 -29.55 -6.65
N THR A 341 25.01 -30.53 -5.97
CA THR A 341 23.80 -30.40 -5.16
C THR A 341 24.12 -29.65 -3.87
N THR A 342 23.71 -28.41 -3.78
CA THR A 342 23.47 -27.74 -2.50
C THR A 342 22.20 -26.92 -2.62
N ALA A 343 21.33 -26.97 -1.63
CA ALA A 343 20.07 -26.29 -1.54
C ALA A 343 20.28 -24.77 -1.69
N GLY A 344 20.19 -24.31 -2.95
CA GLY A 344 20.81 -23.12 -3.48
C GLY A 344 20.17 -21.80 -3.07
N VAL A 345 20.33 -21.40 -1.81
CA VAL A 345 20.15 -19.99 -1.44
C VAL A 345 21.44 -19.23 -1.77
N ARG A 346 21.32 -18.10 -2.47
CA ARG A 346 22.41 -17.21 -2.83
C ARG A 346 22.12 -15.79 -2.36
N PHE A 347 23.14 -15.07 -1.96
CA PHE A 347 23.08 -13.69 -1.51
C PHE A 347 23.82 -12.79 -2.50
N LYS A 348 23.17 -11.73 -2.95
CA LYS A 348 23.75 -10.70 -3.82
C LYS A 348 23.60 -9.33 -3.16
N VAL A 349 24.36 -8.36 -3.61
CA VAL A 349 24.28 -6.98 -3.11
C VAL A 349 23.70 -6.09 -4.20
N GLN A 350 22.50 -5.61 -4.00
CA GLN A 350 21.88 -4.63 -4.91
C GLN A 350 22.48 -3.26 -4.64
N ILE A 351 23.00 -2.62 -5.70
CA ILE A 351 23.74 -1.34 -5.62
C ILE A 351 22.97 -0.18 -6.24
N VAL A 352 22.22 -0.43 -7.31
CA VAL A 352 21.50 0.60 -8.06
C VAL A 352 20.21 0.02 -8.62
N THR A 353 19.17 0.85 -8.65
CA THR A 353 17.96 0.63 -9.45
C THR A 353 17.81 1.83 -10.42
N SER A 354 17.55 1.57 -11.69
CA SER A 354 17.45 2.60 -12.73
C SER A 354 16.26 2.34 -13.65
N SER A 355 15.58 3.39 -14.06
CA SER A 355 14.55 3.34 -15.11
C SER A 355 15.16 3.27 -16.53
N LYS A 356 16.43 3.61 -16.66
CA LYS A 356 17.20 3.48 -17.91
C LYS A 356 18.20 2.35 -17.77
N ARG A 357 18.37 1.58 -18.84
CA ARG A 357 19.39 0.54 -18.87
C ARG A 357 20.78 1.17 -18.84
N LEU A 358 21.64 0.68 -17.94
CA LEU A 358 23.05 1.03 -17.86
C LEU A 358 23.87 -0.19 -18.32
N GLU A 359 24.90 0.02 -19.10
CA GLU A 359 25.84 -1.05 -19.42
C GLU A 359 26.60 -1.47 -18.16
N THR A 360 26.74 -2.79 -17.93
CA THR A 360 27.36 -3.37 -16.71
C THR A 360 28.89 -3.31 -16.74
N THR A 361 29.45 -2.23 -17.31
CA THR A 361 30.89 -1.99 -17.34
C THR A 361 31.37 -1.34 -16.05
N PRO A 362 32.58 -1.62 -15.55
CA PRO A 362 33.11 -1.01 -14.33
C PRO A 362 33.10 0.51 -14.35
N LYS A 363 33.22 1.12 -15.53
CA LYS A 363 33.17 2.57 -15.71
C LYS A 363 31.86 3.19 -15.24
N ASN A 364 30.74 2.50 -15.45
CA ASN A 364 29.40 2.96 -15.06
C ASN A 364 29.10 2.68 -13.58
N PHE A 365 29.96 1.89 -12.90
CA PHE A 365 29.72 1.44 -11.53
C PHE A 365 30.94 1.70 -10.62
N ASN A 366 31.56 2.86 -10.72
CA ASN A 366 32.68 3.32 -9.86
C ASN A 366 33.83 2.30 -9.75
N GLY A 367 34.08 1.55 -10.82
CA GLY A 367 35.11 0.52 -10.85
C GLY A 367 34.73 -0.79 -10.15
N LEU A 368 33.43 -1.04 -9.88
CA LEU A 368 32.94 -2.34 -9.44
C LEU A 368 32.90 -3.31 -10.63
N GLU A 369 33.50 -4.47 -10.44
CA GLU A 369 33.46 -5.58 -11.38
C GLU A 369 32.37 -6.59 -11.03
N GLY A 370 31.93 -7.40 -12.01
CA GLY A 370 30.94 -8.45 -11.79
C GLY A 370 29.53 -7.92 -11.51
N VAL A 371 29.23 -6.72 -11.99
CA VAL A 371 27.87 -6.17 -11.91
C VAL A 371 26.95 -6.96 -12.81
N GLN A 372 25.85 -7.46 -12.25
CA GLN A 372 24.80 -8.21 -12.91
C GLN A 372 23.55 -7.35 -13.03
N GLU A 373 22.92 -7.38 -14.21
CA GLU A 373 21.64 -6.72 -14.46
C GLU A 373 20.50 -7.71 -14.24
N GLN A 374 19.48 -7.30 -13.50
CA GLN A 374 18.18 -7.98 -13.43
C GLN A 374 17.09 -7.01 -13.82
N LYS A 375 16.27 -7.38 -14.81
CA LYS A 375 15.11 -6.60 -15.23
C LYS A 375 13.88 -7.06 -14.46
N GLY A 376 13.13 -6.13 -13.88
CA GLY A 376 11.88 -6.42 -13.19
C GLY A 376 11.06 -5.15 -12.97
N ALA A 377 9.74 -5.26 -13.05
CA ALA A 377 8.79 -4.18 -12.81
C ALA A 377 9.11 -2.86 -13.56
N GLY A 378 9.60 -2.95 -14.81
CA GLY A 378 9.94 -1.78 -15.61
C GLY A 378 11.25 -1.09 -15.21
N LEU A 379 12.00 -1.64 -14.27
CA LEU A 379 13.27 -1.12 -13.77
C LEU A 379 14.42 -2.11 -14.03
N PHE A 380 15.63 -1.56 -14.12
CA PHE A 380 16.87 -2.31 -14.17
C PHE A 380 17.53 -2.26 -12.79
N LYS A 381 17.75 -3.43 -12.20
CA LYS A 381 18.44 -3.61 -10.92
C LYS A 381 19.85 -4.07 -11.19
N TYR A 382 20.80 -3.47 -10.52
CA TYR A 382 22.20 -3.82 -10.66
C TYR A 382 22.72 -4.39 -9.35
N MET A 383 23.27 -5.59 -9.43
CA MET A 383 23.70 -6.36 -8.27
C MET A 383 25.15 -6.81 -8.43
N VAL A 384 25.84 -7.00 -7.32
CA VAL A 384 27.21 -7.50 -7.27
C VAL A 384 27.28 -8.70 -6.32
N GLY A 385 28.11 -9.67 -6.68
CA GLY A 385 28.35 -10.87 -5.89
C GLY A 385 27.35 -11.98 -6.16
N ASP A 386 27.70 -13.16 -5.64
CA ASP A 386 26.86 -14.38 -5.64
C ASP A 386 27.33 -15.22 -4.45
N ALA A 387 27.13 -14.69 -3.24
CA ALA A 387 27.65 -15.23 -2.00
C ALA A 387 26.80 -16.44 -1.52
N ALA A 388 27.46 -17.45 -0.97
CA ALA A 388 26.79 -18.61 -0.39
C ALA A 388 26.36 -18.39 1.07
N SER A 389 26.92 -17.38 1.74
CA SER A 389 26.60 -17.00 3.11
C SER A 389 26.30 -15.53 3.26
N LEU A 390 25.57 -15.17 4.35
CA LEU A 390 25.30 -13.77 4.68
C LEU A 390 26.58 -13.01 5.03
N GLU A 391 27.56 -13.68 5.63
CA GLU A 391 28.86 -13.12 6.00
C GLU A 391 29.63 -12.69 4.74
N GLU A 392 29.74 -13.57 3.74
CA GLU A 392 30.34 -13.22 2.44
C GLU A 392 29.62 -12.06 1.76
N ALA A 393 28.28 -12.06 1.81
CA ALA A 393 27.48 -10.97 1.23
C ALA A 393 27.74 -9.62 1.93
N ARG A 394 28.00 -9.62 3.25
CA ARG A 394 28.37 -8.41 4.00
C ARG A 394 29.72 -7.84 3.57
N GLU A 395 30.69 -8.70 3.26
CA GLU A 395 31.98 -8.25 2.71
C GLU A 395 31.81 -7.62 1.32
N VAL A 396 30.97 -8.22 0.49
CA VAL A 396 30.61 -7.62 -0.82
C VAL A 396 29.91 -6.27 -0.61
N GLN A 397 28.96 -6.19 0.32
CA GLN A 397 28.24 -4.95 0.65
C GLN A 397 29.21 -3.86 1.13
N LYS A 398 30.16 -4.18 1.98
CA LYS A 398 31.17 -3.24 2.45
C LYS A 398 31.98 -2.69 1.28
N ARG A 399 32.49 -3.54 0.39
CA ARG A 399 33.21 -3.12 -0.82
C ARG A 399 32.36 -2.20 -1.70
N CYS A 400 31.07 -2.49 -1.87
CA CYS A 400 30.18 -1.63 -2.63
C CYS A 400 30.00 -0.27 -1.95
N LYS A 401 29.88 -0.21 -0.63
CA LYS A 401 29.78 1.04 0.14
C LYS A 401 31.06 1.87 0.03
N ASP A 402 32.23 1.24 0.12
CA ASP A 402 33.54 1.89 -0.02
C ASP A 402 33.75 2.48 -1.43
N LYS A 403 33.08 1.93 -2.44
CA LYS A 403 33.04 2.43 -3.81
C LYS A 403 31.96 3.50 -4.06
N GLY A 404 31.33 4.02 -3.01
CA GLY A 404 30.35 5.11 -3.07
C GLY A 404 28.89 4.66 -3.16
N TYR A 405 28.59 3.36 -3.07
CA TYR A 405 27.23 2.85 -3.03
C TYR A 405 26.72 2.72 -1.58
N GLY A 406 26.63 3.83 -0.85
CA GLY A 406 26.21 3.86 0.56
C GLY A 406 24.85 3.20 0.81
N GLY A 407 23.96 3.18 -0.18
CA GLY A 407 22.66 2.50 -0.13
C GLY A 407 22.67 1.04 -0.60
N ALA A 408 23.84 0.41 -0.77
CA ALA A 408 23.91 -0.99 -1.17
C ALA A 408 23.36 -1.92 -0.08
N PHE A 409 22.50 -2.87 -0.44
CA PHE A 409 21.86 -3.80 0.48
C PHE A 409 21.86 -5.23 -0.04
N ILE A 410 21.84 -6.18 0.89
CA ILE A 410 21.88 -7.61 0.58
C ILE A 410 20.47 -8.08 0.19
N VAL A 411 20.39 -8.86 -0.87
CA VAL A 411 19.21 -9.56 -1.36
C VAL A 411 19.48 -11.05 -1.43
N ALA A 412 18.46 -11.87 -1.20
CA ALA A 412 18.59 -13.31 -1.22
C ALA A 412 17.77 -13.94 -2.35
N PHE A 413 18.30 -15.01 -2.92
CA PHE A 413 17.68 -15.75 -4.00
C PHE A 413 17.68 -17.25 -3.72
N LYS A 414 16.63 -17.93 -4.16
CA LYS A 414 16.55 -19.38 -4.26
C LYS A 414 16.34 -19.73 -5.72
N GLY A 415 17.41 -20.14 -6.40
CA GLY A 415 17.41 -20.16 -7.86
C GLY A 415 17.35 -18.74 -8.42
N GLU A 416 16.37 -18.45 -9.25
CA GLU A 416 16.11 -17.12 -9.83
C GLU A 416 15.14 -16.27 -8.98
N ASP A 417 14.41 -16.90 -8.05
CA ASP A 417 13.40 -16.26 -7.24
C ASP A 417 14.02 -15.51 -6.07
N ARG A 418 13.66 -14.25 -5.94
CA ARG A 418 14.03 -13.45 -4.76
C ARG A 418 13.18 -13.88 -3.58
N ILE A 419 13.83 -14.20 -2.46
CA ILE A 419 13.19 -14.62 -1.22
C ILE A 419 13.51 -13.65 -0.08
N ASP A 420 12.74 -13.73 1.01
CA ASP A 420 13.01 -12.96 2.22
C ASP A 420 14.38 -13.31 2.81
N LEU A 421 15.10 -12.29 3.30
CA LEU A 421 16.47 -12.48 3.81
C LEU A 421 16.50 -13.34 5.07
N GLN A 422 15.49 -13.23 5.95
CA GLN A 422 15.44 -14.05 7.18
C GLN A 422 15.12 -15.51 6.83
N GLU A 423 14.21 -15.71 5.87
CA GLU A 423 13.93 -17.05 5.34
C GLU A 423 15.18 -17.64 4.70
N ALA A 424 15.88 -16.86 3.86
CA ALA A 424 17.13 -17.26 3.25
C ALA A 424 18.20 -17.65 4.28
N VAL A 425 18.34 -16.88 5.36
CA VAL A 425 19.30 -17.18 6.45
C VAL A 425 18.91 -18.46 7.19
N LYS A 426 17.61 -18.70 7.43
CA LYS A 426 17.14 -19.97 8.01
C LYS A 426 17.45 -21.16 7.11
N LEU A 427 17.15 -21.03 5.81
CA LEU A 427 17.44 -22.07 4.82
C LEU A 427 18.94 -22.33 4.66
N ALA A 428 19.76 -21.27 4.65
CA ALA A 428 21.23 -21.39 4.56
C ALA A 428 21.86 -22.02 5.82
N ARG A 429 21.21 -21.91 6.98
CA ARG A 429 21.67 -22.53 8.25
C ARG A 429 21.18 -23.97 8.43
N GLY A 430 20.38 -24.49 7.52
CA GLY A 430 19.90 -25.89 7.58
C GLY A 430 18.93 -26.18 8.73
N ARG A 431 18.18 -25.14 9.17
CA ARG A 431 17.17 -25.27 10.24
C ARG A 431 15.80 -24.87 9.76
#